data_cbbaf2a5e4be0a23489b92e464ef3e2f
#
_entry.id   cbbaf2a5e4be0a23489b92e464ef3e2f
#
_cell.length_a   1.000
_cell.length_b   1.000
_cell.length_c   1.000
_cell.angle_alpha   90.00
_cell.angle_beta   90.00
_cell.angle_gamma   90.00
#
_symmetry.space_group_name_H-M   'P 1'
#
loop_
_entity.id
_entity.type
_entity.pdbx_description
1 polymer ?
#
loop_
_entity_poly.entity_id
_entity_poly.type
_entity_poly.pdbx_seq_one_letter_code
_entity_poly.pdbx_strand_id
1 'polypeptide(L)'
;IEKECSVQLKQQDQIGYIAVGRKSNGEDAKKRMKTLMTTLSSLHFDTLTIKKDLVRHVIGRQGHGLEKIEKDFEVDAIIEEEPELLLLLVGSCIEKVMAAKECVTQMLEVIENEDTFDISVEESFNQEILKNIKAIQELHPSYTIHLVARGGVNAVRVRGPKGA
;
A
#
# COMPACT_ATOMS: atom_id res chain seq x y z
N ILE A 1 -5.49 -0.95 -27.19
CA ILE A 1 -5.23 -1.58 -28.52
C ILE A 1 -6.52 -1.66 -29.33
N GLU A 2 -7.60 -2.24 -28.81
CA GLU A 2 -8.87 -2.39 -29.56
C GLU A 2 -9.38 -1.05 -30.10
N LYS A 3 -9.51 -0.05 -29.22
CA LYS A 3 -9.98 1.30 -29.61
C LYS A 3 -9.00 2.03 -30.52
N GLU A 4 -7.71 1.92 -30.26
CA GLU A 4 -6.67 2.62 -31.00
C GLU A 4 -6.38 2.03 -32.37
N CYS A 5 -6.47 0.71 -32.51
CA CYS A 5 -6.24 0.02 -33.78
C CYS A 5 -7.55 -0.34 -34.52
N SER A 6 -8.71 -0.06 -33.93
CA SER A 6 -10.03 -0.44 -34.50
C SER A 6 -10.12 -1.92 -34.85
N VAL A 7 -9.68 -2.77 -33.93
CA VAL A 7 -9.77 -4.24 -34.03
C VAL A 7 -10.55 -4.78 -32.85
N GLN A 8 -11.10 -5.98 -32.97
CA GLN A 8 -11.67 -6.74 -31.86
C GLN A 8 -10.66 -7.82 -31.44
N LEU A 9 -10.35 -7.90 -30.15
CA LEU A 9 -9.55 -8.97 -29.58
C LEU A 9 -10.48 -10.08 -29.09
N LYS A 10 -10.33 -11.28 -29.64
CA LYS A 10 -11.07 -12.46 -29.20
C LYS A 10 -10.11 -13.43 -28.56
N GLN A 11 -10.42 -13.87 -27.35
CA GLN A 11 -9.64 -14.93 -26.70
C GLN A 11 -9.91 -16.25 -27.43
N GLN A 12 -8.86 -16.92 -27.85
CA GLN A 12 -8.94 -18.18 -28.57
C GLN A 12 -8.83 -19.36 -27.60
N ASP A 13 -7.94 -19.26 -26.63
CA ASP A 13 -7.71 -20.23 -25.55
C ASP A 13 -7.18 -19.50 -24.31
N GLN A 14 -6.66 -20.24 -23.31
CA GLN A 14 -6.13 -19.64 -22.09
C GLN A 14 -4.92 -18.71 -22.31
N ILE A 15 -4.25 -18.80 -23.44
CA ILE A 15 -2.95 -18.12 -23.69
C ILE A 15 -3.00 -17.26 -24.96
N GLY A 16 -4.02 -17.40 -25.82
CA GLY A 16 -4.07 -16.79 -27.13
C GLY A 16 -5.19 -15.79 -27.36
N TYR A 17 -4.89 -14.73 -28.11
CA TYR A 17 -5.85 -13.75 -28.60
C TYR A 17 -5.76 -13.62 -30.12
N ILE A 18 -6.91 -13.49 -30.78
CA ILE A 18 -7.03 -13.19 -32.21
C ILE A 18 -7.50 -11.75 -32.37
N ALA A 19 -6.77 -10.96 -33.15
CA ALA A 19 -7.21 -9.63 -33.55
C ALA A 19 -8.03 -9.72 -34.85
N VAL A 20 -9.30 -9.34 -34.79
CA VAL A 20 -10.21 -9.35 -35.92
C VAL A 20 -10.48 -7.91 -36.37
N GLY A 21 -10.13 -7.60 -37.63
CA GLY A 21 -10.28 -6.26 -38.20
C GLY A 21 -9.71 -6.17 -39.61
N ARG A 22 -9.54 -4.96 -40.12
CA ARG A 22 -8.87 -4.76 -41.43
C ARG A 22 -7.42 -5.21 -41.34
N LYS A 23 -6.84 -5.75 -42.44
CA LYS A 23 -5.47 -6.30 -42.46
C LYS A 23 -4.42 -5.30 -41.93
N SER A 24 -4.47 -4.05 -42.37
CA SER A 24 -3.55 -3.00 -41.87
C SER A 24 -3.66 -2.80 -40.36
N ASN A 25 -4.86 -2.75 -39.84
CA ASN A 25 -5.12 -2.55 -38.39
C ASN A 25 -4.69 -3.79 -37.58
N GLY A 26 -4.78 -4.98 -38.15
CA GLY A 26 -4.31 -6.23 -37.55
C GLY A 26 -2.79 -6.25 -37.39
N GLU A 27 -2.03 -5.77 -38.35
CA GLU A 27 -0.57 -5.68 -38.26
C GLU A 27 -0.14 -4.63 -37.20
N ASP A 28 -0.79 -3.49 -37.14
CA ASP A 28 -0.56 -2.48 -36.11
C ASP A 28 -0.86 -3.01 -34.70
N ALA A 29 -2.01 -3.71 -34.56
CA ALA A 29 -2.36 -4.36 -33.29
C ALA A 29 -1.30 -5.39 -32.87
N LYS A 30 -0.85 -6.23 -33.82
CA LYS A 30 0.19 -7.22 -33.58
C LYS A 30 1.51 -6.59 -33.15
N LYS A 31 1.93 -5.49 -33.79
CA LYS A 31 3.14 -4.76 -33.44
C LYS A 31 3.04 -4.19 -32.02
N ARG A 32 1.92 -3.56 -31.69
CA ARG A 32 1.67 -3.01 -30.35
C ARG A 32 1.62 -4.11 -29.28
N MET A 33 0.97 -5.23 -29.56
CA MET A 33 0.97 -6.37 -28.64
C MET A 33 2.38 -6.90 -28.38
N LYS A 34 3.19 -7.06 -29.44
CA LYS A 34 4.60 -7.46 -29.26
C LYS A 34 5.38 -6.48 -28.39
N THR A 35 5.21 -5.18 -28.61
CA THR A 35 5.86 -4.16 -27.79
C THR A 35 5.42 -4.28 -26.32
N LEU A 36 4.12 -4.41 -26.06
CA LEU A 36 3.59 -4.60 -24.71
C LEU A 36 4.15 -5.88 -24.05
N MET A 37 4.18 -7.00 -24.78
CA MET A 37 4.74 -8.24 -24.24
C MET A 37 6.22 -8.09 -23.90
N THR A 38 6.99 -7.40 -24.74
CA THR A 38 8.41 -7.12 -24.47
C THR A 38 8.56 -6.25 -23.22
N THR A 39 7.74 -5.20 -23.09
CA THR A 39 7.75 -4.33 -21.90
C THR A 39 7.38 -5.10 -20.63
N LEU A 40 6.30 -5.89 -20.69
CA LEU A 40 5.86 -6.71 -19.55
C LEU A 40 6.91 -7.76 -19.16
N SER A 41 7.61 -8.35 -20.15
CA SER A 41 8.68 -9.33 -19.89
C SER A 41 9.92 -8.71 -19.24
N SER A 42 10.07 -7.39 -19.30
CA SER A 42 11.16 -6.67 -18.64
C SER A 42 10.80 -6.18 -17.24
N LEU A 43 9.55 -6.35 -16.81
CA LEU A 43 9.12 -5.98 -15.47
C LEU A 43 9.37 -7.11 -14.47
N HIS A 44 9.81 -6.73 -13.32
CA HIS A 44 9.90 -7.59 -12.15
C HIS A 44 8.74 -7.33 -11.23
N PHE A 45 8.24 -8.37 -10.59
CA PHE A 45 7.15 -8.23 -9.63
C PHE A 45 7.40 -9.11 -8.41
N ASP A 46 6.88 -8.68 -7.29
CA ASP A 46 6.82 -9.47 -6.06
C ASP A 46 5.52 -9.17 -5.32
N THR A 47 5.12 -10.08 -4.46
CA THR A 47 3.87 -9.98 -3.71
C THR A 47 4.10 -10.07 -2.22
N LEU A 48 3.25 -9.41 -1.46
CA LEU A 48 3.23 -9.46 -0.01
C LEU A 48 1.80 -9.60 0.47
N THR A 49 1.50 -10.67 1.21
CA THR A 49 0.19 -10.83 1.86
C THR A 49 0.09 -9.88 3.04
N ILE A 50 -1.01 -9.11 3.09
CA ILE A 50 -1.24 -8.13 4.15
C ILE A 50 -2.50 -8.52 4.94
N LYS A 51 -2.44 -8.45 6.26
CA LYS A 51 -3.62 -8.60 7.11
C LYS A 51 -4.58 -7.43 6.89
N LYS A 52 -5.89 -7.73 6.84
CA LYS A 52 -6.93 -6.74 6.51
C LYS A 52 -6.93 -5.51 7.43
N ASP A 53 -6.61 -5.68 8.69
CA ASP A 53 -6.51 -4.61 9.68
C ASP A 53 -5.27 -3.71 9.48
N LEU A 54 -4.23 -4.21 8.83
CA LEU A 54 -2.99 -3.50 8.57
C LEU A 54 -2.97 -2.74 7.23
N VAL A 55 -3.84 -3.09 6.30
CA VAL A 55 -3.87 -2.51 4.94
C VAL A 55 -3.99 -0.98 4.95
N ARG A 56 -4.79 -0.44 5.88
CA ARG A 56 -4.96 1.01 6.05
C ARG A 56 -3.65 1.74 6.39
N HIS A 57 -2.71 1.04 7.03
CA HIS A 57 -1.41 1.61 7.39
C HIS A 57 -0.47 1.66 6.18
N VAL A 58 -0.56 0.67 5.29
CA VAL A 58 0.18 0.65 4.03
C VAL A 58 -0.34 1.71 3.07
N ILE A 59 -1.67 1.79 2.91
CA ILE A 59 -2.30 2.81 2.06
C ILE A 59 -2.01 4.22 2.61
N GLY A 60 -2.03 4.38 3.94
CA GLY A 60 -1.87 5.68 4.58
C GLY A 60 -3.07 6.60 4.40
N ARG A 61 -2.95 7.84 4.88
CA ARG A 61 -4.01 8.85 4.69
C ARG A 61 -4.11 9.23 3.22
N GLN A 62 -5.31 9.10 2.63
CA GLN A 62 -5.60 9.47 1.23
C GLN A 62 -4.69 8.81 0.19
N GLY A 63 -4.10 7.63 0.49
CA GLY A 63 -3.21 6.95 -0.43
C GLY A 63 -1.72 7.34 -0.35
N HIS A 64 -1.37 8.35 0.43
CA HIS A 64 0.01 8.86 0.50
C HIS A 64 1.06 7.83 0.93
N GLY A 65 0.65 6.75 1.63
CA GLY A 65 1.56 5.66 1.99
C GLY A 65 2.04 4.91 0.76
N LEU A 66 1.12 4.50 -0.11
CA LEU A 66 1.44 3.82 -1.37
C LEU A 66 2.20 4.76 -2.31
N GLU A 67 1.71 5.99 -2.52
CA GLU A 67 2.38 6.99 -3.37
C GLU A 67 3.84 7.23 -2.96
N LYS A 68 4.11 7.21 -1.66
CA LYS A 68 5.48 7.33 -1.15
C LYS A 68 6.33 6.13 -1.51
N ILE A 69 5.81 4.91 -1.33
CA ILE A 69 6.51 3.68 -1.70
C ILE A 69 6.80 3.68 -3.21
N GLU A 70 5.81 4.00 -4.05
CA GLU A 70 5.95 4.08 -5.50
C GLU A 70 7.06 5.06 -5.90
N LYS A 71 7.06 6.25 -5.29
CA LYS A 71 8.03 7.31 -5.59
C LYS A 71 9.43 7.00 -5.07
N ASP A 72 9.56 6.52 -3.83
CA ASP A 72 10.86 6.31 -3.19
C ASP A 72 11.61 5.12 -3.82
N PHE A 73 10.88 4.11 -4.31
CA PHE A 73 11.46 2.91 -4.91
C PHE A 73 11.28 2.82 -6.43
N GLU A 74 10.58 3.78 -7.06
CA GLU A 74 10.25 3.76 -8.49
C GLU A 74 9.58 2.44 -8.92
N VAL A 75 8.56 2.02 -8.19
CA VAL A 75 7.73 0.84 -8.42
C VAL A 75 6.26 1.25 -8.47
N ASP A 76 5.43 0.44 -9.13
CA ASP A 76 3.98 0.52 -9.03
C ASP A 76 3.52 -0.39 -7.88
N ALA A 77 2.62 0.10 -7.03
CA ALA A 77 2.10 -0.63 -5.88
C ALA A 77 0.58 -0.80 -6.00
N ILE A 78 0.13 -2.04 -6.17
CA ILE A 78 -1.27 -2.38 -6.43
C ILE A 78 -1.77 -3.27 -5.29
N ILE A 79 -2.93 -2.94 -4.73
CA ILE A 79 -3.59 -3.78 -3.72
C ILE A 79 -4.70 -4.57 -4.41
N GLU A 80 -4.64 -5.90 -4.29
CA GLU A 80 -5.68 -6.84 -4.71
C GLU A 80 -6.37 -7.41 -3.47
N GLU A 81 -7.71 -7.43 -3.48
CA GLU A 81 -8.50 -7.85 -2.31
C GLU A 81 -8.98 -9.30 -2.38
N GLU A 82 -8.97 -9.93 -3.56
CA GLU A 82 -9.48 -11.29 -3.76
C GLU A 82 -8.47 -12.18 -4.50
N PRO A 83 -8.33 -13.47 -4.12
CA PRO A 83 -8.97 -14.19 -2.99
C PRO A 83 -8.35 -13.87 -1.62
N GLU A 84 -7.17 -13.30 -1.60
CA GLU A 84 -6.42 -12.84 -0.43
C GLU A 84 -5.97 -11.41 -0.65
N LEU A 85 -5.81 -10.67 0.42
CA LEU A 85 -5.36 -9.30 0.34
C LEU A 85 -3.85 -9.26 0.11
N LEU A 86 -3.48 -8.94 -1.14
CA LEU A 86 -2.10 -8.90 -1.62
C LEU A 86 -1.69 -7.48 -1.98
N LEU A 87 -0.48 -7.12 -1.63
CA LEU A 87 0.24 -5.99 -2.22
C LEU A 87 1.12 -6.55 -3.33
N LEU A 88 0.83 -6.16 -4.56
CA LEU A 88 1.66 -6.44 -5.74
C LEU A 88 2.57 -5.24 -5.99
N LEU A 89 3.86 -5.48 -6.00
CA LEU A 89 4.89 -4.48 -6.33
C LEU A 89 5.48 -4.83 -7.71
N VAL A 90 5.48 -3.84 -8.61
CA VAL A 90 5.94 -4.03 -9.99
C VAL A 90 6.95 -2.95 -10.35
N GLY A 91 8.05 -3.32 -10.96
CA GLY A 91 9.08 -2.36 -11.36
C GLY A 91 10.02 -2.88 -12.43
N SER A 92 10.81 -1.98 -13.03
CA SER A 92 11.79 -2.32 -14.05
C SER A 92 13.11 -2.88 -13.50
N CYS A 93 13.31 -2.80 -12.17
CA CYS A 93 14.52 -3.22 -11.49
C CYS A 93 14.15 -4.10 -10.29
N ILE A 94 14.70 -5.33 -10.26
CA ILE A 94 14.39 -6.30 -9.22
C ILE A 94 14.84 -5.83 -7.84
N GLU A 95 15.98 -5.15 -7.74
CA GLU A 95 16.52 -4.64 -6.49
C GLU A 95 15.58 -3.60 -5.87
N LYS A 96 14.94 -2.75 -6.70
CA LYS A 96 13.95 -1.77 -6.24
C LYS A 96 12.68 -2.43 -5.75
N VAL A 97 12.18 -3.44 -6.45
CA VAL A 97 11.00 -4.22 -6.04
C VAL A 97 11.27 -4.92 -4.70
N MET A 98 12.43 -5.55 -4.55
CA MET A 98 12.82 -6.20 -3.29
C MET A 98 12.97 -5.20 -2.14
N ALA A 99 13.60 -4.06 -2.39
CA ALA A 99 13.75 -3.01 -1.37
C ALA A 99 12.40 -2.41 -0.94
N ALA A 100 11.47 -2.21 -1.87
CA ALA A 100 10.11 -1.78 -1.57
C ALA A 100 9.39 -2.81 -0.70
N LYS A 101 9.48 -4.10 -1.05
CA LYS A 101 8.90 -5.19 -0.25
C LYS A 101 9.47 -5.24 1.16
N GLU A 102 10.77 -5.14 1.30
CA GLU A 102 11.44 -5.14 2.60
C GLU A 102 11.00 -3.95 3.45
N CYS A 103 10.93 -2.76 2.87
CA CYS A 103 10.43 -1.55 3.54
C CYS A 103 9.01 -1.73 4.07
N VAL A 104 8.09 -2.27 3.25
CA VAL A 104 6.71 -2.54 3.68
C VAL A 104 6.68 -3.61 4.77
N THR A 105 7.46 -4.67 4.64
CA THR A 105 7.54 -5.74 5.64
C THR A 105 7.99 -5.20 6.99
N GLN A 106 9.08 -4.42 7.05
CA GLN A 106 9.56 -3.78 8.26
C GLN A 106 8.53 -2.83 8.87
N MET A 107 7.84 -2.05 8.05
CA MET A 107 6.76 -1.16 8.51
C MET A 107 5.62 -1.96 9.16
N LEU A 108 5.20 -3.08 8.56
CA LEU A 108 4.16 -3.94 9.12
C LEU A 108 4.60 -4.62 10.42
N GLU A 109 5.85 -5.09 10.50
CA GLU A 109 6.42 -5.67 11.72
C GLU A 109 6.45 -4.67 12.88
N VAL A 110 6.83 -3.41 12.61
CA VAL A 110 6.77 -2.34 13.62
C VAL A 110 5.36 -2.15 14.13
N ILE A 111 4.36 -2.10 13.23
CA ILE A 111 2.95 -1.91 13.59
C ILE A 111 2.42 -3.11 14.38
N GLU A 112 2.76 -4.33 13.99
CA GLU A 112 2.35 -5.56 14.68
C GLU A 112 2.98 -5.68 16.08
N ASN A 113 4.15 -5.12 16.26
CA ASN A 113 4.87 -5.10 17.53
C ASN A 113 4.52 -3.90 18.44
N GLU A 114 3.58 -3.04 18.02
CA GLU A 114 3.06 -1.96 18.84
C GLU A 114 1.76 -2.35 19.55
N ASP A 115 1.65 -1.97 20.80
CA ASP A 115 0.39 -2.02 21.55
C ASP A 115 -0.23 -0.62 21.66
N THR A 116 -1.55 -0.58 21.69
CA THR A 116 -2.31 0.66 21.88
C THR A 116 -3.20 0.53 23.09
N PHE A 117 -3.02 1.42 24.03
CA PHE A 117 -3.82 1.49 25.26
C PHE A 117 -4.63 2.79 25.29
N ASP A 118 -5.92 2.68 25.57
CA ASP A 118 -6.80 3.83 25.80
C ASP A 118 -7.08 3.95 27.29
N ILE A 119 -6.65 5.05 27.89
CA ILE A 119 -6.87 5.36 29.29
C ILE A 119 -7.99 6.41 29.36
N SER A 120 -9.14 6.01 29.89
CA SER A 120 -10.26 6.96 30.07
C SER A 120 -9.90 8.05 31.07
N VAL A 121 -10.18 9.29 30.70
CA VAL A 121 -9.91 10.47 31.55
C VAL A 121 -11.13 11.36 31.62
N GLU A 122 -11.31 12.02 32.75
CA GLU A 122 -12.35 13.02 32.89
C GLU A 122 -12.01 14.28 32.09
N GLU A 123 -13.04 14.93 31.56
CA GLU A 123 -12.90 16.14 30.75
C GLU A 123 -12.16 17.28 31.44
N SER A 124 -12.31 17.38 32.76
CA SER A 124 -11.62 18.34 33.61
C SER A 124 -10.11 18.30 33.52
N PHE A 125 -9.52 17.13 33.19
CA PHE A 125 -8.07 16.95 33.09
C PHE A 125 -7.50 17.17 31.69
N ASN A 126 -8.34 17.37 30.67
CA ASN A 126 -7.89 17.50 29.27
C ASN A 126 -6.83 18.58 29.05
N GLN A 127 -7.01 19.75 29.67
CA GLN A 127 -6.07 20.86 29.52
C GLN A 127 -4.73 20.58 30.20
N GLU A 128 -4.75 19.91 31.33
CA GLU A 128 -3.54 19.55 32.05
C GLU A 128 -2.77 18.46 31.32
N ILE A 129 -3.48 17.47 30.79
CA ILE A 129 -2.90 16.40 29.93
C ILE A 129 -2.25 17.02 28.70
N LEU A 130 -2.95 17.90 27.97
CA LEU A 130 -2.40 18.55 26.76
C LEU A 130 -1.13 19.37 27.05
N LYS A 131 -1.04 20.01 28.22
CA LYS A 131 0.18 20.72 28.62
C LYS A 131 1.37 19.78 28.85
N ASN A 132 1.09 18.60 29.40
CA ASN A 132 2.14 17.66 29.83
C ASN A 132 2.47 16.58 28.80
N ILE A 133 1.63 16.35 27.77
CA ILE A 133 1.86 15.33 26.74
C ILE A 133 3.25 15.44 26.12
N LYS A 134 3.68 16.65 25.76
CA LYS A 134 5.00 16.87 25.14
C LYS A 134 6.14 16.46 26.06
N ALA A 135 6.07 16.86 27.33
CA ALA A 135 7.08 16.54 28.32
C ALA A 135 7.15 15.02 28.58
N ILE A 136 6.00 14.35 28.65
CA ILE A 136 5.94 12.89 28.82
C ILE A 136 6.50 12.19 27.57
N GLN A 137 6.20 12.69 26.38
CA GLN A 137 6.68 12.12 25.12
C GLN A 137 8.20 12.30 24.93
N GLU A 138 8.76 13.41 25.43
CA GLU A 138 10.21 13.65 25.45
C GLU A 138 10.93 12.69 26.40
N LEU A 139 10.33 12.32 27.53
CA LEU A 139 10.85 11.32 28.46
C LEU A 139 10.75 9.89 27.91
N HIS A 140 9.76 9.63 27.06
CA HIS A 140 9.47 8.32 26.50
C HIS A 140 9.32 8.39 24.98
N PRO A 141 10.41 8.59 24.22
CA PRO A 141 10.37 8.84 22.77
C PRO A 141 9.86 7.66 21.95
N SER A 142 9.92 6.45 22.50
CA SER A 142 9.38 5.22 21.87
C SER A 142 7.84 5.12 21.94
N TYR A 143 7.18 5.98 22.69
CA TYR A 143 5.73 6.02 22.82
C TYR A 143 5.13 7.23 22.13
N THR A 144 3.96 7.03 21.53
CA THR A 144 3.14 8.13 20.99
C THR A 144 1.92 8.31 21.85
N ILE A 145 1.66 9.54 22.32
CA ILE A 145 0.57 9.85 23.24
C ILE A 145 -0.36 10.87 22.58
N HIS A 146 -1.64 10.54 22.50
CA HIS A 146 -2.65 11.41 21.93
C HIS A 146 -3.89 11.49 22.83
N LEU A 147 -4.48 12.69 22.92
CA LEU A 147 -5.82 12.85 23.49
C LEU A 147 -6.85 12.52 22.41
N VAL A 148 -7.76 11.59 22.69
CA VAL A 148 -8.82 11.16 21.79
C VAL A 148 -10.17 11.47 22.44
N ALA A 149 -10.96 12.33 21.77
CA ALA A 149 -12.35 12.58 22.15
C ALA A 149 -13.25 11.86 21.16
N ARG A 150 -14.01 10.87 21.61
CA ARG A 150 -14.91 10.10 20.75
C ARG A 150 -16.21 9.82 21.47
N GLY A 151 -17.35 10.28 20.92
CA GLY A 151 -18.68 9.97 21.45
C GLY A 151 -18.93 10.41 22.89
N GLY A 152 -18.33 11.54 23.33
CA GLY A 152 -18.49 12.05 24.71
C GLY A 152 -17.56 11.40 25.74
N VAL A 153 -16.69 10.49 25.32
CA VAL A 153 -15.65 9.89 26.16
C VAL A 153 -14.30 10.45 25.78
N ASN A 154 -13.59 11.01 26.75
CA ASN A 154 -12.20 11.44 26.58
C ASN A 154 -11.27 10.32 27.03
N ALA A 155 -10.27 10.03 26.21
CA ALA A 155 -9.25 9.04 26.53
C ALA A 155 -7.87 9.53 26.11
N VAL A 156 -6.86 9.14 26.85
CA VAL A 156 -5.47 9.26 26.44
C VAL A 156 -5.08 7.96 25.76
N ARG A 157 -4.74 8.05 24.48
CA ARG A 157 -4.23 6.91 23.71
C ARG A 157 -2.73 6.89 23.78
N VAL A 158 -2.19 5.81 24.28
CA VAL A 158 -0.76 5.53 24.33
C VAL A 158 -0.47 4.40 23.37
N ARG A 159 0.47 4.59 22.45
CA ARG A 159 0.94 3.60 21.50
C ARG A 159 2.44 3.44 21.63
N GLY A 160 2.93 2.21 21.72
CA GLY A 160 4.34 1.92 21.86
C GLY A 160 4.66 0.43 21.72
N PRO A 161 5.93 0.03 21.87
CA PRO A 161 6.36 -1.35 21.71
C PRO A 161 5.69 -2.27 22.72
N LYS A 162 5.36 -3.49 22.28
CA LYS A 162 4.80 -4.55 23.13
C LYS A 162 5.78 -4.96 24.21
N GLY A 163 5.31 -5.07 25.44
CA GLY A 163 6.08 -5.65 26.55
C GLY A 163 7.15 -4.74 27.13
N ALA A 164 7.03 -3.42 26.92
CA ALA A 164 7.88 -2.44 27.59
C ALA A 164 7.26 -1.94 28.91
#